data_05f9d93f5b2eca8520ed949dda278bd0
#
_entry.id   05f9d93f5b2eca8520ed949dda278bd0
#
_cell.length_a   1.000
_cell.length_b   1.000
_cell.length_c   1.000
_cell.angle_alpha   90.00
_cell.angle_beta   90.00
_cell.angle_gamma   90.00
#
_symmetry.space_group_name_H-M   'P 1'
#
loop_
_entity.id
_entity.type
_entity.pdbx_description
1 polymer ?
#
loop_
_entity_poly.entity_id
_entity_poly.type
_entity_poly.pdbx_seq_one_letter_code
_entity_poly.pdbx_strand_id
1 'polypeptide(L)'
;MCIRDRMYSYNTNTRQMNLGMSGSMVMHSEGLTFGQRTGDTIGLIVAPDVAGASVSGWPGVSTGSRGYGVVGYVSPYQENVLTLDPTTFPENVEVPQTDSRVVPTKGAVVRAEFKTRVGKRAVLNLIRKDGTRLPFGTVITLEGKVSGSVGVVDDKGAVYLSGLSETGKLKAQWGRNSQCYADYILPKEKGPAGVFLTNAVCI
;
A
#
# COMPACT_ATOMS: atom_id res chain seq x y z
N MET A 1 2.61 -12.05 13.90
CA MET A 1 1.90 -12.19 15.20
C MET A 1 2.32 -13.52 15.81
N CYS A 2 2.95 -13.50 16.96
CA CYS A 2 3.30 -14.74 17.68
C CYS A 2 2.08 -15.22 18.48
N ILE A 3 1.81 -16.52 18.43
CA ILE A 3 0.79 -17.12 19.29
C ILE A 3 1.40 -17.25 20.69
N ARG A 4 0.74 -16.66 21.67
CA ARG A 4 1.09 -16.78 23.09
C ARG A 4 0.01 -17.58 23.77
N ASP A 5 0.38 -18.75 24.26
CA ASP A 5 -0.52 -19.58 25.07
C ASP A 5 -0.12 -19.45 26.53
N ARG A 6 -1.10 -19.13 27.36
CA ARG A 6 -0.93 -19.00 28.79
C ARG A 6 -1.97 -19.88 29.49
N MET A 7 -1.50 -20.93 30.13
CA MET A 7 -2.34 -21.83 30.93
C MET A 7 -1.91 -21.70 32.40
N TYR A 8 -2.89 -21.40 33.23
CA TYR A 8 -2.73 -21.41 34.69
C TYR A 8 -3.63 -22.49 35.27
N SER A 9 -3.03 -23.46 35.97
CA SER A 9 -3.74 -24.52 36.67
C SER A 9 -3.52 -24.39 38.15
N TYR A 10 -4.60 -24.41 38.92
CA TYR A 10 -4.58 -24.33 40.37
C TYR A 10 -5.28 -25.54 40.97
N ASN A 11 -4.59 -26.21 41.88
CA ASN A 11 -5.15 -27.27 42.72
C ASN A 11 -4.67 -27.04 44.16
N THR A 12 -5.33 -27.64 45.14
CA THR A 12 -5.06 -27.45 46.59
C THR A 12 -3.59 -27.65 46.99
N ASN A 13 -2.84 -28.49 46.26
CA ASN A 13 -1.42 -28.78 46.58
C ASN A 13 -0.43 -28.38 45.47
N THR A 14 -0.90 -27.89 44.32
CA THR A 14 0.02 -27.62 43.21
C THR A 14 -0.46 -26.38 42.43
N ARG A 15 0.50 -25.49 42.17
CA ARG A 15 0.31 -24.33 41.27
C ARG A 15 1.19 -24.54 40.05
N GLN A 16 0.60 -24.61 38.86
CA GLN A 16 1.35 -24.80 37.64
C GLN A 16 1.04 -23.66 36.66
N MET A 17 2.05 -23.04 36.13
CA MET A 17 1.97 -22.02 35.10
C MET A 17 2.76 -22.48 33.88
N ASN A 18 2.07 -22.62 32.76
CA ASN A 18 2.68 -22.93 31.48
C ASN A 18 2.61 -21.70 30.57
N LEU A 19 3.75 -21.31 30.06
CA LEU A 19 3.86 -20.24 29.05
C LEU A 19 4.40 -20.85 27.76
N GLY A 20 3.63 -20.74 26.70
CA GLY A 20 4.02 -21.20 25.36
C GLY A 20 4.09 -20.00 24.41
N MET A 21 5.12 -19.95 23.59
CA MET A 21 5.23 -19.01 22.48
C MET A 21 5.65 -19.77 21.23
N SER A 22 4.91 -19.53 20.14
CA SER A 22 5.22 -20.16 18.85
C SER A 22 5.10 -19.14 17.72
N GLY A 23 5.97 -19.24 16.74
CA GLY A 23 6.01 -18.35 15.59
C GLY A 23 7.12 -18.76 14.65
N SER A 24 7.29 -18.03 13.57
CA SER A 24 8.39 -18.18 12.62
C SER A 24 9.14 -16.85 12.46
N MET A 25 10.37 -16.99 11.99
CA MET A 25 11.21 -15.88 11.61
C MET A 25 11.75 -16.14 10.20
N VAL A 26 11.50 -15.21 9.29
CA VAL A 26 11.96 -15.30 7.91
C VAL A 26 12.98 -14.19 7.67
N MET A 27 14.17 -14.62 7.23
CA MET A 27 15.23 -13.70 6.82
C MET A 27 15.14 -13.46 5.31
N HIS A 28 15.21 -12.22 4.90
CA HIS A 28 15.17 -11.80 3.49
C HIS A 28 16.10 -10.59 3.26
N SER A 29 16.23 -10.15 2.01
CA SER A 29 17.17 -9.08 1.62
C SER A 29 17.02 -7.77 2.40
N GLU A 30 15.80 -7.43 2.83
CA GLU A 30 15.49 -6.20 3.56
C GLU A 30 15.41 -6.42 5.09
N GLY A 31 15.77 -7.60 5.59
CA GLY A 31 15.89 -7.89 7.03
C GLY A 31 15.10 -9.12 7.51
N LEU A 32 14.52 -9.01 8.71
CA LEU A 32 13.81 -10.10 9.37
C LEU A 32 12.33 -9.77 9.50
N THR A 33 11.48 -10.74 9.20
CA THR A 33 10.03 -10.66 9.41
C THR A 33 9.56 -11.82 10.27
N PHE A 34 8.79 -11.49 11.30
CA PHE A 34 8.19 -12.48 12.21
C PHE A 34 6.78 -12.82 11.72
N GLY A 35 6.41 -14.07 11.83
CA GLY A 35 5.11 -14.57 11.41
C GLY A 35 4.54 -15.63 12.35
N GLN A 36 3.38 -16.14 11.98
CA GLN A 36 2.78 -17.34 12.58
C GLN A 36 3.63 -18.56 12.25
N ARG A 37 3.25 -19.73 12.78
CA ARG A 37 3.87 -20.99 12.38
C ARG A 37 3.80 -21.16 10.88
N THR A 38 4.90 -21.60 10.28
CA THR A 38 5.02 -21.81 8.84
C THR A 38 5.12 -23.29 8.52
N GLY A 39 4.63 -23.67 7.35
CA GLY A 39 4.94 -24.94 6.72
C GLY A 39 6.24 -24.89 5.92
N ASP A 40 6.40 -25.83 5.01
CA ASP A 40 7.59 -25.95 4.17
C ASP A 40 7.64 -24.85 3.08
N THR A 41 6.49 -24.45 2.55
CA THR A 41 6.37 -23.46 1.47
C THR A 41 5.63 -22.25 1.98
N ILE A 42 6.25 -21.08 1.92
CA ILE A 42 5.75 -19.86 2.52
C ILE A 42 5.70 -18.69 1.53
N GLY A 43 4.74 -17.79 1.75
CA GLY A 43 4.62 -16.54 1.01
C GLY A 43 5.19 -15.37 1.83
N LEU A 44 6.10 -14.60 1.25
CA LEU A 44 6.56 -13.34 1.79
C LEU A 44 5.81 -12.20 1.11
N ILE A 45 4.95 -11.53 1.85
CA ILE A 45 4.29 -10.30 1.41
C ILE A 45 5.31 -9.16 1.43
N VAL A 46 5.38 -8.43 0.32
CA VAL A 46 6.26 -7.27 0.15
C VAL A 46 5.40 -6.09 -0.30
N ALA A 47 4.99 -5.27 0.63
CA ALA A 47 4.18 -4.06 0.41
C ALA A 47 4.86 -2.89 1.15
N PRO A 48 5.93 -2.30 0.59
CA PRO A 48 6.72 -1.28 1.27
C PRO A 48 5.86 -0.14 1.81
N ASP A 49 6.16 0.28 3.05
CA ASP A 49 5.47 1.36 3.77
C ASP A 49 3.98 1.12 4.08
N VAL A 50 3.46 -0.06 3.83
CA VAL A 50 2.09 -0.46 4.18
C VAL A 50 2.12 -1.25 5.48
N ALA A 51 2.03 -0.56 6.60
CA ALA A 51 2.00 -1.18 7.91
C ALA A 51 0.57 -1.62 8.29
N GLY A 52 0.45 -2.80 8.87
CA GLY A 52 -0.82 -3.29 9.42
C GLY A 52 -1.83 -3.81 8.40
N ALA A 53 -1.48 -3.87 7.11
CA ALA A 53 -2.36 -4.45 6.09
C ALA A 53 -2.59 -5.93 6.33
N SER A 54 -3.84 -6.33 6.46
CA SER A 54 -4.23 -7.72 6.63
C SER A 54 -4.22 -8.48 5.31
N VAL A 55 -3.94 -9.76 5.36
CA VAL A 55 -4.00 -10.65 4.19
C VAL A 55 -5.34 -11.39 4.20
N SER A 56 -6.13 -11.20 3.14
CA SER A 56 -7.44 -11.84 3.00
C SER A 56 -7.31 -13.37 2.97
N GLY A 57 -8.21 -14.06 3.68
CA GLY A 57 -8.16 -15.52 3.80
C GLY A 57 -7.11 -16.05 4.79
N TRP A 58 -6.30 -15.18 5.42
CA TRP A 58 -5.25 -15.56 6.37
C TRP A 58 -5.41 -14.82 7.71
N PRO A 59 -6.30 -15.26 8.58
CA PRO A 59 -6.58 -14.59 9.84
C PRO A 59 -5.31 -14.39 10.69
N GLY A 60 -5.11 -13.16 11.17
CA GLY A 60 -3.97 -12.79 11.99
C GLY A 60 -2.64 -12.61 11.24
N VAL A 61 -2.64 -12.72 9.91
CA VAL A 61 -1.50 -12.34 9.08
C VAL A 61 -1.66 -10.87 8.66
N SER A 62 -0.69 -10.05 8.99
CA SER A 62 -0.63 -8.65 8.59
C SER A 62 0.80 -8.22 8.33
N THR A 63 0.96 -7.14 7.58
CA THR A 63 2.26 -6.54 7.34
C THR A 63 2.78 -5.83 8.59
N GLY A 64 4.07 -5.97 8.85
CA GLY A 64 4.76 -5.26 9.92
C GLY A 64 5.00 -3.79 9.57
N SER A 65 5.70 -3.05 10.44
CA SER A 65 5.97 -1.61 10.29
C SER A 65 6.71 -1.23 9.00
N ARG A 66 7.44 -2.15 8.40
CA ARG A 66 8.16 -1.96 7.14
C ARG A 66 7.41 -2.51 5.91
N GLY A 67 6.17 -2.99 6.09
CA GLY A 67 5.35 -3.52 5.01
C GLY A 67 5.65 -4.97 4.62
N TYR A 68 6.30 -5.74 5.47
CA TYR A 68 6.56 -7.17 5.23
C TYR A 68 5.66 -8.03 6.09
N GLY A 69 5.14 -9.12 5.51
CA GLY A 69 4.31 -10.09 6.20
C GLY A 69 4.62 -11.52 5.75
N VAL A 70 4.36 -12.49 6.61
CA VAL A 70 4.60 -13.92 6.30
C VAL A 70 3.28 -14.66 6.27
N VAL A 71 2.96 -15.23 5.11
CA VAL A 71 1.89 -16.21 4.92
C VAL A 71 2.50 -17.58 5.12
N GLY A 72 2.12 -18.22 6.21
CA GLY A 72 2.79 -19.45 6.69
C GLY A 72 2.59 -20.68 5.83
N TYR A 73 1.66 -20.66 4.87
CA TYR A 73 1.33 -21.83 4.08
C TYR A 73 0.83 -21.43 2.69
N VAL A 74 1.54 -21.80 1.65
CA VAL A 74 1.09 -21.66 0.25
C VAL A 74 1.24 -23.00 -0.46
N SER A 75 0.32 -23.32 -1.37
CA SER A 75 0.29 -24.58 -2.08
C SER A 75 1.39 -24.64 -3.14
N PRO A 76 2.34 -25.59 -3.07
CA PRO A 76 3.39 -25.72 -4.08
C PRO A 76 2.79 -26.20 -5.42
N TYR A 77 3.42 -25.77 -6.53
CA TYR A 77 3.06 -26.12 -7.90
C TYR A 77 1.64 -25.72 -8.32
N GLN A 78 1.02 -24.82 -7.59
CA GLN A 78 -0.30 -24.29 -7.89
C GLN A 78 -0.28 -22.75 -7.83
N GLU A 79 -1.21 -22.14 -8.54
CA GLU A 79 -1.42 -20.70 -8.44
C GLU A 79 -2.05 -20.37 -7.09
N ASN A 80 -1.37 -19.52 -6.34
CA ASN A 80 -1.88 -18.94 -5.09
C ASN A 80 -2.12 -17.45 -5.31
N VAL A 81 -3.30 -16.97 -4.97
CA VAL A 81 -3.63 -15.55 -5.01
C VAL A 81 -3.54 -15.01 -3.59
N LEU A 82 -2.59 -14.11 -3.37
CA LEU A 82 -2.42 -13.43 -2.10
C LEU A 82 -3.01 -12.02 -2.24
N THR A 83 -4.02 -11.72 -1.43
CA THR A 83 -4.77 -10.45 -1.51
C THR A 83 -4.62 -9.68 -0.21
N LEU A 84 -4.26 -8.41 -0.31
CA LEU A 84 -4.28 -7.48 0.82
C LEU A 84 -5.68 -6.87 0.97
N ASP A 85 -6.14 -6.74 2.20
CA ASP A 85 -7.43 -6.12 2.52
C ASP A 85 -7.30 -4.58 2.50
N PRO A 86 -7.92 -3.89 1.51
CA PRO A 86 -7.83 -2.44 1.37
C PRO A 86 -8.38 -1.67 2.56
N THR A 87 -9.30 -2.26 3.33
CA THR A 87 -9.93 -1.60 4.47
C THR A 87 -8.97 -1.42 5.65
N THR A 88 -7.86 -2.15 5.63
CA THR A 88 -6.83 -2.11 6.68
C THR A 88 -5.64 -1.21 6.34
N PHE A 89 -5.65 -0.56 5.17
CA PHE A 89 -4.55 0.29 4.76
C PHE A 89 -4.49 1.60 5.55
N PRO A 90 -3.26 2.09 5.83
CA PRO A 90 -3.10 3.45 6.35
C PRO A 90 -3.69 4.51 5.42
N GLU A 91 -4.21 5.59 5.97
CA GLU A 91 -4.86 6.66 5.18
C GLU A 91 -3.97 7.30 4.10
N ASN A 92 -2.66 7.29 4.33
CA ASN A 92 -1.66 7.89 3.44
C ASN A 92 -1.06 6.91 2.44
N VAL A 93 -1.63 5.71 2.32
CA VAL A 93 -1.13 4.68 1.42
C VAL A 93 -2.21 4.26 0.44
N GLU A 94 -1.82 4.09 -0.79
CA GLU A 94 -2.64 3.50 -1.85
C GLU A 94 -1.89 2.33 -2.47
N VAL A 95 -2.59 1.23 -2.63
CA VAL A 95 -2.09 0.03 -3.30
C VAL A 95 -2.97 -0.19 -4.54
N PRO A 96 -2.52 0.20 -5.74
CA PRO A 96 -3.34 0.12 -6.96
C PRO A 96 -3.77 -1.29 -7.33
N GLN A 97 -2.94 -2.27 -7.00
CA GLN A 97 -3.23 -3.68 -7.21
C GLN A 97 -3.08 -4.41 -5.88
N THR A 98 -4.18 -4.92 -5.35
CA THR A 98 -4.26 -5.55 -4.03
C THR A 98 -4.09 -7.06 -4.06
N ASP A 99 -4.00 -7.66 -5.23
CA ASP A 99 -3.76 -9.09 -5.44
C ASP A 99 -2.40 -9.35 -6.09
N SER A 100 -1.76 -10.43 -5.68
CA SER A 100 -0.51 -10.92 -6.27
C SER A 100 -0.62 -12.44 -6.45
N ARG A 101 -0.30 -12.91 -7.66
CA ARG A 101 -0.35 -14.32 -8.03
C ARG A 101 1.04 -14.92 -8.01
N VAL A 102 1.17 -16.03 -7.31
CA VAL A 102 2.45 -16.72 -7.14
C VAL A 102 2.29 -18.22 -7.33
N VAL A 103 3.29 -18.85 -7.95
CA VAL A 103 3.36 -20.31 -8.14
C VAL A 103 4.68 -20.80 -7.53
N PRO A 104 4.69 -21.18 -6.25
CA PRO A 104 5.91 -21.64 -5.59
C PRO A 104 6.25 -23.10 -5.96
N THR A 105 7.52 -23.42 -5.90
CA THR A 105 7.98 -24.80 -5.78
C THR A 105 7.95 -25.24 -4.32
N LYS A 106 7.92 -26.57 -4.05
CA LYS A 106 7.95 -27.08 -2.68
C LYS A 106 9.21 -26.61 -1.96
N GLY A 107 9.07 -26.14 -0.74
CA GLY A 107 10.16 -25.62 0.09
C GLY A 107 10.60 -24.20 -0.22
N ALA A 108 9.92 -23.51 -1.13
CA ALA A 108 10.28 -22.15 -1.51
C ALA A 108 9.71 -21.10 -0.56
N VAL A 109 10.44 -19.98 -0.46
CA VAL A 109 9.94 -18.70 0.03
C VAL A 109 9.60 -17.84 -1.19
N VAL A 110 8.33 -17.72 -1.53
CA VAL A 110 7.90 -16.94 -2.70
C VAL A 110 7.52 -15.52 -2.31
N ARG A 111 8.00 -14.53 -3.08
CA ARG A 111 7.68 -13.12 -2.85
C ARG A 111 6.39 -12.74 -3.58
N ALA A 112 5.45 -12.20 -2.84
CA ALA A 112 4.26 -11.52 -3.37
C ALA A 112 4.47 -10.02 -3.25
N GLU A 113 4.78 -9.37 -4.36
CA GLU A 113 5.11 -7.95 -4.40
C GLU A 113 3.89 -7.11 -4.75
N PHE A 114 3.69 -6.05 -3.96
CA PHE A 114 2.63 -5.08 -4.13
C PHE A 114 3.25 -3.70 -4.38
N LYS A 115 2.82 -3.06 -5.46
CA LYS A 115 3.21 -1.67 -5.74
C LYS A 115 2.45 -0.75 -4.80
N THR A 116 3.18 0.08 -4.07
CA THR A 116 2.61 0.99 -3.09
C THR A 116 2.88 2.43 -3.47
N ARG A 117 1.92 3.31 -3.18
CA ARG A 117 2.07 4.75 -3.32
C ARG A 117 1.82 5.39 -1.97
N VAL A 118 2.87 6.00 -1.41
CA VAL A 118 2.80 6.66 -0.10
C VAL A 118 2.73 8.16 -0.30
N GLY A 119 1.74 8.81 0.30
CA GLY A 119 1.54 10.23 0.23
C GLY A 119 0.08 10.64 0.38
N LYS A 120 -0.17 11.94 0.28
CA LYS A 120 -1.49 12.52 0.39
C LYS A 120 -2.31 12.28 -0.89
N ARG A 121 -3.63 12.18 -0.75
CA ARG A 121 -4.58 12.07 -1.85
C ARG A 121 -5.25 13.42 -2.07
N ALA A 122 -5.26 13.90 -3.31
CA ALA A 122 -5.89 15.17 -3.62
C ALA A 122 -6.66 15.14 -4.92
N VAL A 123 -7.70 15.95 -4.98
CA VAL A 123 -8.35 16.38 -6.21
C VAL A 123 -7.89 17.81 -6.49
N LEU A 124 -7.27 17.98 -7.66
CA LEU A 124 -6.78 19.27 -8.11
C LEU A 124 -7.62 19.78 -9.28
N ASN A 125 -8.09 21.01 -9.18
CA ASN A 125 -8.67 21.71 -10.31
C ASN A 125 -7.56 22.46 -11.04
N LEU A 126 -7.31 22.07 -12.27
CA LEU A 126 -6.25 22.65 -13.09
C LEU A 126 -6.83 23.66 -14.07
N ILE A 127 -6.33 24.89 -13.97
CA ILE A 127 -6.75 26.03 -14.79
C ILE A 127 -5.53 26.54 -15.53
N ARG A 128 -5.67 26.84 -16.81
CA ARG A 128 -4.62 27.49 -17.60
C ARG A 128 -4.46 28.97 -17.17
N LYS A 129 -3.36 29.55 -17.57
CA LYS A 129 -3.06 30.96 -17.32
C LYS A 129 -4.11 31.92 -17.91
N ASP A 130 -4.78 31.51 -18.99
CA ASP A 130 -5.87 32.27 -19.64
C ASP A 130 -7.24 32.10 -18.93
N GLY A 131 -7.29 31.35 -17.82
CA GLY A 131 -8.52 31.07 -17.08
C GLY A 131 -9.35 29.91 -17.62
N THR A 132 -8.93 29.29 -18.72
CA THR A 132 -9.63 28.14 -19.29
C THR A 132 -9.24 26.83 -18.57
N ARG A 133 -10.16 25.86 -18.56
CA ARG A 133 -9.90 24.53 -17.99
C ARG A 133 -9.02 23.73 -18.93
N LEU A 134 -8.28 22.78 -18.36
CA LEU A 134 -7.56 21.79 -19.18
C LEU A 134 -8.57 20.88 -19.91
N PRO A 135 -8.22 20.41 -21.13
CA PRO A 135 -9.08 19.51 -21.88
C PRO A 135 -9.31 18.19 -21.13
N PHE A 136 -10.49 17.62 -21.29
CA PHE A 136 -10.77 16.24 -20.87
C PHE A 136 -9.72 15.27 -21.44
N GLY A 137 -9.33 14.28 -20.63
CA GLY A 137 -8.33 13.30 -21.05
C GLY A 137 -6.88 13.79 -20.95
N THR A 138 -6.61 15.01 -20.47
CA THR A 138 -5.26 15.48 -20.19
C THR A 138 -4.60 14.58 -19.16
N VAL A 139 -3.41 14.07 -19.46
CA VAL A 139 -2.63 13.22 -18.55
C VAL A 139 -1.77 14.10 -17.65
N ILE A 140 -1.92 13.92 -16.35
CA ILE A 140 -1.15 14.62 -15.33
C ILE A 140 -0.14 13.66 -14.71
N THR A 141 1.12 14.06 -14.68
CA THR A 141 2.20 13.31 -14.03
C THR A 141 2.88 14.15 -12.96
N LEU A 142 3.23 13.52 -11.85
CA LEU A 142 4.03 14.17 -10.80
C LEU A 142 5.50 14.19 -11.21
N GLU A 143 6.12 15.36 -11.19
CA GLU A 143 7.54 15.52 -11.54
C GLU A 143 8.44 15.12 -10.36
N GLY A 144 9.51 14.38 -10.61
CA GLY A 144 10.57 14.11 -9.62
C GLY A 144 10.46 12.83 -8.79
N LYS A 145 9.45 11.96 -8.97
CA LYS A 145 9.40 10.63 -8.34
C LYS A 145 9.25 9.50 -9.35
N VAL A 146 10.04 8.45 -9.17
CA VAL A 146 10.18 7.28 -10.06
C VAL A 146 8.88 6.45 -10.22
N SER A 147 7.92 6.61 -9.36
CA SER A 147 6.57 6.02 -9.47
C SER A 147 5.52 7.11 -9.43
N GLY A 148 5.61 8.05 -10.37
CA GLY A 148 4.74 9.21 -10.42
C GLY A 148 3.27 8.80 -10.40
N SER A 149 2.50 9.44 -9.51
CA SER A 149 1.07 9.43 -9.62
C SER A 149 0.70 9.94 -11.01
N VAL A 150 -0.08 9.15 -11.73
CA VAL A 150 -0.63 9.53 -13.02
C VAL A 150 -2.13 9.66 -12.85
N GLY A 151 -2.67 10.80 -13.23
CA GLY A 151 -4.11 11.05 -13.25
C GLY A 151 -4.56 11.54 -14.61
N VAL A 152 -5.86 11.46 -14.84
CA VAL A 152 -6.50 11.96 -16.05
C VAL A 152 -7.52 13.02 -15.65
N VAL A 153 -7.49 14.14 -16.33
CA VAL A 153 -8.42 15.25 -16.10
C VAL A 153 -9.82 14.87 -16.56
N ASP A 154 -10.80 15.09 -15.70
CA ASP A 154 -12.21 14.86 -15.98
C ASP A 154 -12.86 15.98 -16.84
N ASP A 155 -14.16 15.87 -17.11
CA ASP A 155 -14.95 16.83 -17.86
C ASP A 155 -15.11 18.18 -17.14
N LYS A 156 -14.86 18.20 -15.81
CA LYS A 156 -14.94 19.41 -14.98
C LYS A 156 -13.59 20.11 -14.82
N GLY A 157 -12.52 19.54 -15.37
CA GLY A 157 -11.17 20.06 -15.24
C GLY A 157 -10.47 19.64 -13.95
N ALA A 158 -11.03 18.64 -13.25
CA ALA A 158 -10.46 18.10 -12.03
C ALA A 158 -9.66 16.83 -12.31
N VAL A 159 -8.62 16.58 -11.50
CA VAL A 159 -7.83 15.35 -11.52
C VAL A 159 -7.63 14.83 -10.11
N TYR A 160 -7.83 13.53 -9.94
CA TYR A 160 -7.47 12.84 -8.72
C TYR A 160 -6.03 12.33 -8.81
N LEU A 161 -5.24 12.66 -7.79
CA LEU A 161 -3.86 12.20 -7.66
C LEU A 161 -3.61 11.65 -6.25
N SER A 162 -2.79 10.60 -6.18
CA SER A 162 -2.36 9.98 -4.92
C SER A 162 -0.83 9.99 -4.82
N GLY A 163 -0.31 9.76 -3.61
CA GLY A 163 1.14 9.76 -3.40
C GLY A 163 1.78 11.15 -3.43
N LEU A 164 0.99 12.19 -3.19
CA LEU A 164 1.43 13.57 -3.22
C LEU A 164 2.19 13.96 -1.95
N SER A 165 3.24 14.76 -2.12
CA SER A 165 3.88 15.52 -1.04
C SER A 165 3.03 16.75 -0.70
N GLU A 166 3.39 17.53 0.32
CA GLU A 166 2.68 18.78 0.66
C GLU A 166 2.77 19.84 -0.45
N THR A 167 3.88 19.83 -1.15
CA THR A 167 4.13 20.72 -2.29
C THR A 167 4.80 19.92 -3.39
N GLY A 168 4.61 20.32 -4.65
CA GLY A 168 5.28 19.65 -5.77
C GLY A 168 4.92 20.27 -7.11
N LYS A 169 5.49 19.70 -8.16
CA LYS A 169 5.27 20.11 -9.55
C LYS A 169 4.56 19.02 -10.32
N LEU A 170 3.60 19.43 -11.10
CA LEU A 170 2.82 18.60 -12.00
C LEU A 170 3.15 18.96 -13.44
N LYS A 171 3.23 17.96 -14.27
CA LYS A 171 3.26 18.10 -15.72
C LYS A 171 1.94 17.65 -16.29
N ALA A 172 1.26 18.52 -17.00
CA ALA A 172 0.04 18.22 -17.74
C ALA A 172 0.37 18.09 -19.22
N GLN A 173 -0.14 17.04 -19.85
CA GLN A 173 0.09 16.77 -21.27
C GLN A 173 -1.20 16.38 -21.96
N TRP A 174 -1.51 17.05 -23.07
CA TRP A 174 -2.65 16.74 -23.95
C TRP A 174 -2.26 16.84 -25.43
N GLY A 175 -2.76 15.92 -26.21
CA GLY A 175 -2.33 15.82 -27.61
C GLY A 175 -0.86 15.43 -27.78
N ARG A 176 -0.30 15.70 -28.95
CA ARG A 176 1.09 15.30 -29.27
C ARG A 176 2.13 16.25 -28.71
N ASN A 177 1.88 17.56 -28.68
CA ASN A 177 2.89 18.57 -28.39
C ASN A 177 2.44 19.64 -27.37
N SER A 178 1.24 19.50 -26.79
CA SER A 178 0.75 20.46 -25.82
C SER A 178 1.01 19.99 -24.41
N GLN A 179 1.75 20.79 -23.65
CA GLN A 179 2.07 20.52 -22.25
C GLN A 179 2.15 21.83 -21.46
N CYS A 180 1.92 21.74 -20.19
CA CYS A 180 2.17 22.82 -19.25
C CYS A 180 2.57 22.27 -17.87
N TYR A 181 3.09 23.13 -17.04
CA TYR A 181 3.53 22.78 -15.69
C TYR A 181 2.71 23.55 -14.67
N ALA A 182 2.42 22.92 -13.55
CA ALA A 182 1.71 23.55 -12.46
C ALA A 182 2.37 23.22 -11.13
N ASP A 183 2.58 24.23 -10.31
CA ASP A 183 2.97 24.05 -8.92
C ASP A 183 1.70 23.90 -8.07
N TYR A 184 1.73 22.96 -7.13
CA TYR A 184 0.63 22.77 -6.19
C TYR A 184 1.11 22.84 -4.73
N ILE A 185 0.22 23.33 -3.89
CA ILE A 185 0.37 23.33 -2.43
C ILE A 185 -0.91 22.73 -1.85
N LEU A 186 -0.76 21.68 -1.06
CA LEU A 186 -1.90 21.07 -0.40
C LEU A 186 -2.31 21.88 0.83
N PRO A 187 -3.61 22.14 1.03
CA PRO A 187 -4.10 22.80 2.23
C PRO A 187 -3.81 21.94 3.48
N LYS A 188 -3.87 22.56 4.66
CA LYS A 188 -3.70 21.83 5.93
C LYS A 188 -4.93 21.00 6.29
N GLU A 189 -6.10 21.43 5.86
CA GLU A 189 -7.37 20.77 6.16
C GLU A 189 -7.73 19.77 5.06
N LYS A 190 -8.20 18.61 5.48
CA LYS A 190 -8.74 17.58 4.58
C LYS A 190 -10.17 17.93 4.21
N GLY A 191 -10.51 17.76 2.96
CA GLY A 191 -11.87 17.84 2.47
C GLY A 191 -12.69 16.56 2.77
N PRO A 192 -13.88 16.46 2.19
CA PRO A 192 -14.73 15.28 2.30
C PRO A 192 -13.97 13.99 1.92
N ALA A 193 -14.28 12.88 2.59
CA ALA A 193 -13.66 11.57 2.37
C ALA A 193 -12.13 11.52 2.59
N GLY A 194 -11.55 12.47 3.34
CA GLY A 194 -10.12 12.48 3.64
C GLY A 194 -9.21 12.85 2.47
N VAL A 195 -9.77 13.49 1.43
CA VAL A 195 -9.06 13.94 0.22
C VAL A 195 -8.82 15.44 0.29
N PHE A 196 -7.63 15.88 -0.07
CA PHE A 196 -7.34 17.33 -0.15
C PHE A 196 -7.90 17.93 -1.44
N LEU A 197 -8.46 19.12 -1.34
CA LEU A 197 -8.99 19.86 -2.49
C LEU A 197 -8.12 21.11 -2.69
N THR A 198 -7.55 21.29 -3.87
CA THR A 198 -6.75 22.47 -4.19
C THR A 198 -6.85 22.82 -5.66
N ASN A 199 -6.50 24.06 -5.96
CA ASN A 199 -6.44 24.56 -7.33
C ASN A 199 -4.97 24.77 -7.72
N ALA A 200 -4.62 24.53 -8.98
CA ALA A 200 -3.30 24.82 -9.50
C ALA A 200 -3.41 25.47 -10.87
N VAL A 201 -2.52 26.42 -11.13
CA VAL A 201 -2.47 27.14 -12.40
C VAL A 201 -1.36 26.57 -13.25
N CYS A 202 -1.72 26.15 -14.45
CA CYS A 202 -0.83 25.58 -15.44
C CYS A 202 -0.21 26.68 -16.32
N ILE A 203 1.10 26.74 -16.30
CA ILE A 203 1.92 27.74 -17.01
C ILE A 203 2.75 27.07 -18.10
#